data_af2f94dbc312c0b530b734dd3cc72502
#
_entry.id   af2f94dbc312c0b530b734dd3cc72502
#
_cell.length_a   1.000
_cell.length_b   1.000
_cell.length_c   1.000
_cell.angle_alpha   90.00
_cell.angle_beta   90.00
_cell.angle_gamma   90.00
#
_symmetry.space_group_name_H-M   'P 1'
#
loop_
_entity.id
_entity.type
_entity.pdbx_description
1 polymer ?
#
loop_
_entity_poly.entity_id
_entity_poly.type
_entity_poly.pdbx_seq_one_letter_code
_entity_poly.pdbx_strand_id
1 'polypeptide(L)'
;MKPDMSVEFAGKSFRNPVTVASGTFGSGLEYSAFVDLESLGAITTKGVSAVPWEGNPTPRVTETPSGMMNAIGLQNPGIDVFIERDLAFLEGLDVPVIVNVCGHSIEEYVAVIERLSDDDRVSMLEINVSCPNVKQGAIQFGTDPHMLEQVTEKCKEAAGDKPVIMKLTPNVTSISEMARAAEAGGADGLSLINTLTAMKIDIYKRNFVLANKTGGLSGPAIHPVAVRMVYEASHAVKIPVIGMGGIATYIDAIEMMMAGATMVAVGMMNFTDPETVSHVIDGMRQYMEETGTERIRDLTGIL
;
A
#
# COMPACT_ATOMS: atom_id res chain seq x y z
N MET A 1 18.23 7.03 -26.40
CA MET A 1 18.52 5.86 -25.54
C MET A 1 17.20 5.43 -24.93
N LYS A 2 16.90 4.16 -24.72
CA LYS A 2 15.64 3.77 -24.05
C LYS A 2 15.76 4.16 -22.57
N PRO A 3 14.77 4.87 -21.97
CA PRO A 3 14.82 5.26 -20.57
C PRO A 3 14.94 4.06 -19.61
N ASP A 4 15.76 4.21 -18.57
CA ASP A 4 15.90 3.21 -17.50
C ASP A 4 14.83 3.45 -16.43
N MET A 5 13.80 2.60 -16.40
CA MET A 5 12.70 2.65 -15.44
C MET A 5 13.01 1.89 -14.14
N SER A 6 14.16 1.21 -14.04
CA SER A 6 14.49 0.39 -12.88
C SER A 6 14.72 1.20 -11.62
N VAL A 7 14.31 0.62 -10.48
CA VAL A 7 14.55 1.18 -9.15
C VAL A 7 15.02 0.11 -8.18
N GLU A 8 15.74 0.54 -7.15
CA GLU A 8 16.13 -0.30 -6.01
C GLU A 8 15.27 0.07 -4.80
N PHE A 9 14.69 -0.92 -4.13
CA PHE A 9 13.90 -0.72 -2.92
C PHE A 9 14.21 -1.82 -1.90
N ALA A 10 14.63 -1.44 -0.69
CA ALA A 10 14.95 -2.37 0.40
C ALA A 10 15.85 -3.56 -0.05
N GLY A 11 16.89 -3.28 -0.86
CA GLY A 11 17.85 -4.27 -1.36
C GLY A 11 17.34 -5.17 -2.48
N LYS A 12 16.17 -4.90 -3.06
CA LYS A 12 15.61 -5.62 -4.22
C LYS A 12 15.50 -4.69 -5.42
N SER A 13 15.74 -5.24 -6.63
CA SER A 13 15.60 -4.53 -7.91
C SER A 13 14.21 -4.73 -8.50
N PHE A 14 13.63 -3.67 -9.04
CA PHE A 14 12.33 -3.67 -9.72
C PHE A 14 12.48 -3.09 -11.12
N ARG A 15 11.78 -3.67 -12.11
CA ARG A 15 11.85 -3.24 -13.53
C ARG A 15 11.28 -1.86 -13.78
N ASN A 16 10.40 -1.38 -12.92
CA ASN A 16 9.86 -0.02 -12.88
C ASN A 16 9.30 0.28 -11.48
N PRO A 17 9.04 1.55 -11.12
CA PRO A 17 8.63 1.93 -9.77
C PRO A 17 7.14 1.69 -9.45
N VAL A 18 6.34 1.15 -10.38
CA VAL A 18 4.88 1.12 -10.22
C VAL A 18 4.41 -0.22 -9.67
N THR A 19 3.69 -0.17 -8.56
CA THR A 19 2.94 -1.29 -7.99
C THR A 19 1.47 -0.92 -7.82
N VAL A 20 0.68 -1.80 -7.21
CA VAL A 20 -0.73 -1.58 -6.89
C VAL A 20 -0.93 -1.50 -5.38
N ALA A 21 -1.91 -0.71 -4.93
CA ALA A 21 -2.24 -0.64 -3.51
C ALA A 21 -3.02 -1.88 -3.07
N SER A 22 -2.66 -2.43 -1.92
CA SER A 22 -3.36 -3.58 -1.35
C SER A 22 -4.87 -3.33 -1.23
N GLY A 23 -5.66 -4.35 -1.55
CA GLY A 23 -7.12 -4.29 -1.47
C GLY A 23 -7.83 -3.66 -2.67
N THR A 24 -7.11 -3.16 -3.68
CA THR A 24 -7.69 -2.59 -4.90
C THR A 24 -7.40 -3.42 -6.15
N PHE A 25 -6.64 -4.50 -6.00
CA PHE A 25 -6.18 -5.33 -7.12
C PHE A 25 -6.29 -6.85 -6.82
N GLY A 26 -6.81 -7.22 -5.64
CA GLY A 26 -6.80 -8.59 -5.17
C GLY A 26 -5.38 -9.13 -5.08
N SER A 27 -5.14 -10.28 -5.71
CA SER A 27 -3.81 -10.83 -5.98
C SER A 27 -3.48 -10.83 -7.49
N GLY A 28 -4.21 -10.02 -8.26
CA GLY A 28 -4.01 -9.86 -9.70
C GLY A 28 -4.86 -10.78 -10.58
N LEU A 29 -5.45 -11.85 -10.04
CA LEU A 29 -6.20 -12.83 -10.83
C LEU A 29 -7.33 -12.17 -11.65
N GLU A 30 -8.13 -11.33 -11.01
CA GLU A 30 -9.25 -10.63 -11.67
C GLU A 30 -8.77 -9.60 -12.71
N TYR A 31 -7.58 -9.04 -12.51
CA TYR A 31 -7.00 -8.03 -13.39
C TYR A 31 -6.18 -8.61 -14.54
N SER A 32 -5.81 -9.88 -14.50
CA SER A 32 -5.03 -10.55 -15.55
C SER A 32 -5.70 -10.54 -16.93
N ALA A 33 -7.02 -10.33 -16.97
CA ALA A 33 -7.77 -10.16 -18.22
C ALA A 33 -7.59 -8.76 -18.87
N PHE A 34 -7.09 -7.77 -18.13
CA PHE A 34 -6.99 -6.37 -18.56
C PHE A 34 -5.54 -5.88 -18.59
N VAL A 35 -4.69 -6.41 -17.71
CA VAL A 35 -3.32 -5.93 -17.47
C VAL A 35 -2.35 -7.08 -17.66
N ASP A 36 -1.26 -6.82 -18.37
CA ASP A 36 -0.08 -7.66 -18.34
C ASP A 36 0.59 -7.54 -16.98
N LEU A 37 0.35 -8.53 -16.10
CA LEU A 37 0.83 -8.51 -14.72
C LEU A 37 2.36 -8.48 -14.62
N GLU A 38 3.07 -9.08 -15.59
CA GLU A 38 4.53 -9.08 -15.62
C GLU A 38 5.12 -7.72 -16.03
N SER A 39 4.29 -6.81 -16.58
CA SER A 39 4.71 -5.43 -16.86
C SER A 39 4.86 -4.57 -15.61
N LEU A 40 4.25 -4.96 -14.49
CA LEU A 40 4.30 -4.22 -13.23
C LEU A 40 5.68 -4.30 -12.57
N GLY A 41 6.04 -3.27 -11.80
CA GLY A 41 7.22 -3.32 -10.94
C GLY A 41 7.06 -4.37 -9.82
N ALA A 42 5.87 -4.43 -9.23
CA ALA A 42 5.49 -5.43 -8.24
C ALA A 42 3.97 -5.59 -8.16
N ILE A 43 3.49 -6.68 -7.57
CA ILE A 43 2.09 -6.83 -7.15
C ILE A 43 2.04 -6.79 -5.63
N THR A 44 1.34 -5.77 -5.06
CA THR A 44 1.01 -5.77 -3.64
C THR A 44 -0.36 -6.42 -3.45
N THR A 45 -0.39 -7.54 -2.75
CA THR A 45 -1.58 -8.38 -2.62
C THR A 45 -2.63 -7.79 -1.69
N LYS A 46 -3.83 -8.35 -1.73
CA LYS A 46 -4.85 -8.16 -0.69
C LYS A 46 -4.27 -8.49 0.69
N GLY A 47 -4.69 -7.74 1.71
CA GLY A 47 -4.29 -8.02 3.09
C GLY A 47 -4.68 -9.42 3.54
N VAL A 48 -3.73 -10.11 4.18
CA VAL A 48 -3.85 -11.49 4.64
C VAL A 48 -3.75 -11.53 6.16
N SER A 49 -4.64 -12.26 6.81
CA SER A 49 -4.65 -12.53 8.26
C SER A 49 -4.46 -14.02 8.56
N ALA A 50 -4.14 -14.34 9.82
CA ALA A 50 -3.90 -15.71 10.25
C ALA A 50 -5.13 -16.61 10.04
N VAL A 51 -6.33 -16.05 10.18
CA VAL A 51 -7.62 -16.72 10.00
C VAL A 51 -8.51 -15.91 9.06
N PRO A 52 -9.56 -16.49 8.45
CA PRO A 52 -10.48 -15.75 7.59
C PRO A 52 -11.19 -14.61 8.35
N TRP A 53 -11.32 -13.43 7.71
CA TRP A 53 -12.11 -12.31 8.24
C TRP A 53 -13.28 -12.01 7.31
N GLU A 54 -14.49 -11.93 7.89
CA GLU A 54 -15.76 -11.63 7.20
C GLU A 54 -15.83 -10.18 6.69
N GLY A 55 -15.09 -9.27 7.33
CA GLY A 55 -15.20 -7.83 7.10
C GLY A 55 -16.43 -7.20 7.74
N ASN A 56 -16.72 -5.95 7.38
CA ASN A 56 -17.81 -5.17 7.93
C ASN A 56 -19.14 -5.43 7.19
N PRO A 57 -20.30 -5.18 7.85
CA PRO A 57 -21.62 -5.23 7.21
C PRO A 57 -21.75 -4.24 6.04
N THR A 58 -22.63 -4.57 5.09
CA THR A 58 -23.02 -3.67 3.99
C THR A 58 -24.14 -2.70 4.42
N PRO A 59 -24.22 -1.52 3.74
CA PRO A 59 -23.37 -0.99 2.68
C PRO A 59 -21.99 -0.54 3.21
N ARG A 60 -20.92 -0.91 2.52
CA ARG A 60 -19.54 -0.66 2.95
C ARG A 60 -18.65 0.03 1.92
N VAL A 61 -19.26 0.47 0.83
CA VAL A 61 -18.61 1.27 -0.23
C VAL A 61 -19.58 2.36 -0.69
N THR A 62 -19.08 3.55 -0.98
CA THR A 62 -19.84 4.64 -1.59
C THR A 62 -18.93 5.59 -2.36
N GLU A 63 -19.43 6.13 -3.47
CA GLU A 63 -18.73 7.18 -4.22
C GLU A 63 -18.80 8.52 -3.50
N THR A 64 -17.80 9.35 -3.75
CA THR A 64 -17.72 10.76 -3.35
C THR A 64 -17.26 11.60 -4.55
N PRO A 65 -17.43 12.93 -4.54
CA PRO A 65 -16.77 13.77 -5.54
C PRO A 65 -15.26 13.49 -5.57
N SER A 66 -14.72 13.15 -6.76
CA SER A 66 -13.31 12.86 -6.99
C SER A 66 -12.72 11.72 -6.14
N GLY A 67 -13.54 10.70 -5.78
CA GLY A 67 -13.04 9.57 -5.03
C GLY A 67 -14.12 8.61 -4.55
N MET A 68 -13.75 7.77 -3.59
CA MET A 68 -14.68 6.83 -2.95
C MET A 68 -14.35 6.66 -1.46
N MET A 69 -15.35 6.24 -0.71
CA MET A 69 -15.19 5.79 0.67
C MET A 69 -15.44 4.29 0.79
N ASN A 70 -14.62 3.61 1.56
CA ASN A 70 -14.82 2.21 1.88
C ASN A 70 -14.67 1.94 3.38
N ALA A 71 -15.40 0.93 3.84
CA ALA A 71 -15.29 0.33 5.16
C ALA A 71 -15.35 -1.20 5.01
N ILE A 72 -14.50 -1.78 4.17
CA ILE A 72 -14.50 -3.22 3.87
C ILE A 72 -14.23 -4.06 5.12
N GLY A 73 -13.39 -3.57 6.05
CA GLY A 73 -13.02 -4.30 7.27
C GLY A 73 -12.04 -5.43 7.01
N LEU A 74 -11.14 -5.24 6.05
CA LEU A 74 -10.06 -6.18 5.70
C LEU A 74 -10.55 -7.62 5.40
N GLN A 75 -11.77 -7.79 4.85
CA GLN A 75 -12.25 -9.11 4.43
C GLN A 75 -11.19 -9.85 3.62
N ASN A 76 -10.84 -11.06 4.07
CA ASN A 76 -9.85 -11.90 3.39
C ASN A 76 -10.05 -13.39 3.78
N PRO A 77 -9.53 -14.34 2.97
CA PRO A 77 -9.77 -15.76 3.17
C PRO A 77 -8.85 -16.42 4.22
N GLY A 78 -7.89 -15.66 4.81
CA GLY A 78 -6.87 -16.19 5.69
C GLY A 78 -5.65 -16.76 4.94
N ILE A 79 -4.58 -17.01 5.71
CA ILE A 79 -3.25 -17.37 5.17
C ILE A 79 -3.25 -18.68 4.39
N ASP A 80 -3.99 -19.69 4.83
CA ASP A 80 -3.97 -21.01 4.18
C ASP A 80 -4.52 -20.92 2.76
N VAL A 81 -5.70 -20.33 2.57
CA VAL A 81 -6.29 -20.13 1.24
C VAL A 81 -5.44 -19.19 0.39
N PHE A 82 -4.82 -18.17 0.99
CA PHE A 82 -3.91 -17.27 0.28
C PHE A 82 -2.71 -18.02 -0.30
N ILE A 83 -2.07 -18.90 0.46
CA ILE A 83 -0.93 -19.69 -0.02
C ILE A 83 -1.36 -20.66 -1.12
N GLU A 84 -2.47 -21.37 -0.93
CA GLU A 84 -2.94 -22.41 -1.85
C GLU A 84 -3.51 -21.86 -3.16
N ARG A 85 -4.13 -20.69 -3.13
CA ARG A 85 -4.82 -20.09 -4.28
C ARG A 85 -4.05 -18.91 -4.88
N ASP A 86 -3.74 -17.92 -4.06
CA ASP A 86 -3.23 -16.63 -4.55
C ASP A 86 -1.73 -16.68 -4.85
N LEU A 87 -0.92 -17.23 -3.95
CA LEU A 87 0.50 -17.42 -4.21
C LEU A 87 0.75 -18.48 -5.29
N ALA A 88 -0.07 -19.55 -5.36
CA ALA A 88 0.03 -20.54 -6.43
C ALA A 88 -0.27 -19.91 -7.82
N PHE A 89 -1.21 -18.98 -7.91
CA PHE A 89 -1.46 -18.21 -9.14
C PHE A 89 -0.26 -17.33 -9.51
N LEU A 90 0.33 -16.64 -8.54
CA LEU A 90 1.44 -15.72 -8.76
C LEU A 90 2.78 -16.42 -9.05
N GLU A 91 2.96 -17.68 -8.65
CA GLU A 91 4.20 -18.46 -8.83
C GLU A 91 4.64 -18.59 -10.29
N GLY A 92 3.67 -18.58 -11.22
CA GLY A 92 3.96 -18.67 -12.67
C GLY A 92 4.35 -17.36 -13.35
N LEU A 93 4.38 -16.25 -12.61
CA LEU A 93 4.58 -14.90 -13.16
C LEU A 93 5.96 -14.34 -12.77
N ASP A 94 6.65 -13.72 -13.75
CA ASP A 94 7.90 -12.97 -13.51
C ASP A 94 7.61 -11.57 -12.99
N VAL A 95 7.02 -11.48 -11.78
CA VAL A 95 6.73 -10.23 -11.09
C VAL A 95 6.99 -10.36 -9.59
N PRO A 96 7.71 -9.40 -8.95
CA PRO A 96 7.89 -9.41 -7.50
C PRO A 96 6.55 -9.29 -6.75
N VAL A 97 6.39 -10.10 -5.69
CA VAL A 97 5.17 -10.12 -4.86
C VAL A 97 5.45 -9.48 -3.50
N ILE A 98 4.68 -8.45 -3.17
CA ILE A 98 4.66 -7.80 -1.85
C ILE A 98 3.39 -8.26 -1.14
N VAL A 99 3.51 -9.05 -0.09
CA VAL A 99 2.33 -9.55 0.64
C VAL A 99 1.93 -8.56 1.72
N ASN A 100 0.71 -8.02 1.63
CA ASN A 100 0.14 -7.17 2.68
C ASN A 100 -0.34 -8.05 3.84
N VAL A 101 0.20 -7.82 5.03
CA VAL A 101 -0.12 -8.57 6.25
C VAL A 101 -0.98 -7.73 7.18
N CYS A 102 -2.04 -8.31 7.72
CA CYS A 102 -2.91 -7.66 8.69
C CYS A 102 -3.15 -8.54 9.93
N GLY A 103 -3.32 -7.89 11.08
CA GLY A 103 -3.56 -8.51 12.37
C GLY A 103 -4.23 -7.54 13.35
N HIS A 104 -4.82 -8.07 14.40
CA HIS A 104 -5.39 -7.30 15.52
C HIS A 104 -4.46 -7.28 16.74
N SER A 105 -3.43 -8.12 16.75
CA SER A 105 -2.38 -8.18 17.78
C SER A 105 -1.03 -8.45 17.14
N ILE A 106 0.05 -8.22 17.89
CA ILE A 106 1.42 -8.51 17.43
C ILE A 106 1.55 -10.00 17.09
N GLU A 107 0.97 -10.87 17.89
CA GLU A 107 1.00 -12.33 17.69
C GLU A 107 0.33 -12.74 16.38
N GLU A 108 -0.77 -12.08 15.99
CA GLU A 108 -1.43 -12.34 14.72
C GLU A 108 -0.58 -11.93 13.52
N TYR A 109 0.13 -10.77 13.58
CA TYR A 109 1.09 -10.39 12.55
C TYR A 109 2.23 -11.41 12.47
N VAL A 110 2.85 -11.75 13.60
CA VAL A 110 3.95 -12.71 13.68
C VAL A 110 3.54 -14.06 13.09
N ALA A 111 2.36 -14.58 13.44
CA ALA A 111 1.87 -15.86 12.93
C ALA A 111 1.72 -15.90 11.40
N VAL A 112 1.34 -14.79 10.77
CA VAL A 112 1.28 -14.70 9.29
C VAL A 112 2.68 -14.57 8.69
N ILE A 113 3.54 -13.75 9.30
CA ILE A 113 4.91 -13.50 8.85
C ILE A 113 5.73 -14.79 8.86
N GLU A 114 5.69 -15.58 9.94
CA GLU A 114 6.40 -16.86 10.05
C GLU A 114 6.00 -17.87 8.97
N ARG A 115 4.75 -17.79 8.47
CA ARG A 115 4.28 -18.65 7.36
C ARG A 115 4.80 -18.20 5.99
N LEU A 116 5.27 -16.95 5.87
CA LEU A 116 5.69 -16.32 4.62
C LEU A 116 7.18 -15.98 4.57
N SER A 117 7.88 -15.98 5.72
CA SER A 117 9.28 -15.56 5.83
C SER A 117 10.22 -16.39 4.95
N ASP A 118 10.01 -17.70 4.90
CA ASP A 118 10.84 -18.64 4.12
C ASP A 118 10.25 -18.95 2.73
N ASP A 119 9.14 -18.32 2.33
CA ASP A 119 8.52 -18.56 1.02
C ASP A 119 9.18 -17.70 -0.06
N ASP A 120 9.93 -18.32 -0.96
CA ASP A 120 10.67 -17.64 -2.03
C ASP A 120 9.78 -16.89 -3.05
N ARG A 121 8.48 -17.23 -3.11
CA ARG A 121 7.51 -16.53 -3.95
C ARG A 121 7.19 -15.13 -3.43
N VAL A 122 7.47 -14.87 -2.15
CA VAL A 122 7.23 -13.57 -1.48
C VAL A 122 8.51 -12.76 -1.47
N SER A 123 8.52 -11.63 -2.16
CA SER A 123 9.67 -10.73 -2.24
C SER A 123 9.82 -9.86 -0.99
N MET A 124 8.70 -9.36 -0.44
CA MET A 124 8.64 -8.46 0.72
C MET A 124 7.32 -8.60 1.46
N LEU A 125 7.28 -8.13 2.71
CA LEU A 125 6.09 -8.09 3.56
C LEU A 125 5.69 -6.62 3.83
N GLU A 126 4.45 -6.24 3.50
CA GLU A 126 3.87 -4.93 3.82
C GLU A 126 2.96 -5.08 5.04
N ILE A 127 3.38 -4.57 6.20
CA ILE A 127 2.64 -4.69 7.46
C ILE A 127 1.63 -3.55 7.60
N ASN A 128 0.35 -3.87 7.55
CA ASN A 128 -0.74 -2.91 7.59
C ASN A 128 -1.16 -2.60 9.03
N VAL A 129 -0.56 -1.58 9.62
CA VAL A 129 -0.85 -1.13 11.00
C VAL A 129 -2.01 -0.13 11.09
N SER A 130 -2.73 0.10 9.99
CA SER A 130 -3.80 1.12 9.90
C SER A 130 -5.18 0.62 10.34
N CYS A 131 -5.32 -0.59 10.91
CA CYS A 131 -6.63 -1.15 11.26
C CYS A 131 -7.20 -0.47 12.52
N PRO A 132 -8.34 0.27 12.43
CA PRO A 132 -8.90 1.00 13.57
C PRO A 132 -9.73 0.13 14.53
N ASN A 133 -9.86 -1.19 14.30
CA ASN A 133 -10.85 -2.04 14.95
C ASN A 133 -10.23 -3.07 15.91
N VAL A 134 -9.84 -2.64 17.11
CA VAL A 134 -9.67 -3.56 18.22
C VAL A 134 -10.80 -3.33 19.23
N LYS A 135 -11.76 -4.27 19.30
CA LYS A 135 -12.93 -4.19 20.20
C LYS A 135 -12.60 -4.27 21.69
N GLN A 136 -11.38 -4.57 22.08
CA GLN A 136 -10.95 -4.58 23.48
C GLN A 136 -9.57 -3.95 23.61
N GLY A 137 -9.52 -2.77 24.27
CA GLY A 137 -8.28 -2.11 24.63
C GLY A 137 -7.59 -1.31 23.55
N ALA A 138 -8.27 -0.99 22.43
CA ALA A 138 -7.94 -0.01 21.38
C ALA A 138 -6.43 0.30 21.21
N ILE A 139 -5.59 -0.71 21.02
CA ILE A 139 -4.20 -0.49 20.68
C ILE A 139 -4.17 -0.13 19.18
N GLN A 140 -4.01 1.16 18.89
CA GLN A 140 -3.86 1.66 17.53
C GLN A 140 -2.37 1.70 17.17
N PHE A 141 -1.82 0.57 16.73
CA PHE A 141 -0.39 0.47 16.38
C PHE A 141 0.07 1.58 15.44
N GLY A 142 -0.77 2.02 14.52
CA GLY A 142 -0.42 3.02 13.52
C GLY A 142 -0.56 4.48 13.97
N THR A 143 -0.99 4.79 15.19
CA THR A 143 -1.21 6.18 15.67
C THR A 143 -0.42 6.55 16.91
N ASP A 144 0.26 5.60 17.52
CA ASP A 144 1.17 5.79 18.63
C ASP A 144 2.59 5.39 18.21
N PRO A 145 3.59 6.29 18.26
CA PRO A 145 4.95 6.01 17.78
C PRO A 145 5.62 4.85 18.54
N HIS A 146 5.42 4.77 19.85
CA HIS A 146 6.03 3.71 20.67
C HIS A 146 5.46 2.34 20.33
N MET A 147 4.13 2.25 20.14
CA MET A 147 3.48 1.03 19.73
C MET A 147 3.89 0.63 18.31
N LEU A 148 4.06 1.61 17.40
CA LEU A 148 4.52 1.36 16.04
C LEU A 148 5.94 0.79 16.03
N GLU A 149 6.86 1.36 16.82
CA GLU A 149 8.22 0.85 16.98
C GLU A 149 8.21 -0.60 17.46
N GLN A 150 7.45 -0.91 18.52
CA GLN A 150 7.35 -2.26 19.07
C GLN A 150 6.80 -3.30 18.10
N VAL A 151 5.70 -2.98 17.38
CA VAL A 151 5.13 -3.91 16.39
C VAL A 151 6.09 -4.10 15.22
N THR A 152 6.78 -3.05 14.79
CA THR A 152 7.79 -3.13 13.72
C THR A 152 8.93 -4.06 14.12
N GLU A 153 9.49 -3.89 15.34
CA GLU A 153 10.56 -4.74 15.87
C GLU A 153 10.15 -6.23 15.86
N LYS A 154 8.95 -6.55 16.35
CA LYS A 154 8.46 -7.93 16.38
C LYS A 154 8.18 -8.50 15.00
N CYS A 155 7.64 -7.71 14.08
CA CYS A 155 7.46 -8.13 12.69
C CYS A 155 8.80 -8.36 11.99
N LYS A 156 9.79 -7.49 12.22
CA LYS A 156 11.14 -7.63 11.63
C LYS A 156 11.87 -8.86 12.19
N GLU A 157 11.77 -9.11 13.50
CA GLU A 157 12.34 -10.29 14.15
C GLU A 157 11.76 -11.59 13.53
N ALA A 158 10.44 -11.64 13.32
CA ALA A 158 9.77 -12.80 12.72
C ALA A 158 10.06 -12.97 11.21
N ALA A 159 10.30 -11.87 10.50
CA ALA A 159 10.56 -11.88 9.05
C ALA A 159 11.99 -12.35 8.68
N GLY A 160 12.94 -12.34 9.63
CA GLY A 160 14.33 -12.68 9.36
C GLY A 160 14.97 -11.78 8.30
N ASP A 161 15.47 -12.40 7.23
CA ASP A 161 16.11 -11.68 6.11
C ASP A 161 15.11 -11.06 5.11
N LYS A 162 13.82 -11.40 5.22
CA LYS A 162 12.81 -10.87 4.31
C LYS A 162 12.54 -9.39 4.63
N PRO A 163 12.53 -8.50 3.62
CA PRO A 163 12.29 -7.07 3.85
C PRO A 163 10.88 -6.80 4.38
N VAL A 164 10.79 -5.91 5.39
CA VAL A 164 9.55 -5.48 6.04
C VAL A 164 9.28 -4.01 5.70
N ILE A 165 8.10 -3.74 5.16
CA ILE A 165 7.59 -2.42 4.83
C ILE A 165 6.47 -2.08 5.81
N MET A 166 6.55 -0.93 6.50
CA MET A 166 5.47 -0.49 7.38
C MET A 166 4.50 0.42 6.64
N LYS A 167 3.21 0.01 6.58
CA LYS A 167 2.16 0.80 5.93
C LYS A 167 1.50 1.75 6.90
N LEU A 168 1.80 3.06 6.74
CA LEU A 168 1.39 4.11 7.65
C LEU A 168 0.00 4.68 7.33
N THR A 169 -0.74 5.03 8.39
CA THR A 169 -2.00 5.75 8.29
C THR A 169 -1.78 7.26 8.20
N PRO A 170 -2.58 7.99 7.41
CA PRO A 170 -2.55 9.46 7.40
C PRO A 170 -3.28 10.11 8.58
N ASN A 171 -3.97 9.33 9.41
CA ASN A 171 -4.82 9.84 10.49
C ASN A 171 -4.01 10.09 11.76
N VAL A 172 -2.91 10.82 11.64
CA VAL A 172 -1.96 11.16 12.69
C VAL A 172 -1.60 12.65 12.64
N THR A 173 -1.11 13.17 13.74
CA THR A 173 -0.69 14.58 13.83
C THR A 173 0.65 14.80 13.11
N SER A 174 1.58 13.85 13.21
CA SER A 174 2.91 13.92 12.60
C SER A 174 3.26 12.62 11.91
N ILE A 175 3.26 12.62 10.59
CA ILE A 175 3.68 11.45 9.81
C ILE A 175 5.20 11.21 9.92
N SER A 176 5.98 12.28 10.09
CA SER A 176 7.42 12.20 10.28
C SER A 176 7.80 11.48 11.58
N GLU A 177 7.02 11.65 12.64
CA GLU A 177 7.24 10.94 13.91
C GLU A 177 6.96 9.45 13.75
N MET A 178 5.86 9.10 13.07
CA MET A 178 5.52 7.71 12.77
C MET A 178 6.56 7.05 11.85
N ALA A 179 7.06 7.78 10.85
CA ALA A 179 8.11 7.28 9.97
C ALA A 179 9.39 6.93 10.74
N ARG A 180 9.84 7.82 11.64
CA ARG A 180 11.01 7.56 12.49
C ARG A 180 10.81 6.38 13.44
N ALA A 181 9.61 6.23 14.00
CA ALA A 181 9.29 5.09 14.87
C ALA A 181 9.36 3.75 14.12
N ALA A 182 8.85 3.70 12.90
CA ALA A 182 8.97 2.51 12.06
C ALA A 182 10.43 2.20 11.68
N GLU A 183 11.22 3.21 11.31
CA GLU A 183 12.66 3.04 11.04
C GLU A 183 13.42 2.58 12.29
N ALA A 184 13.12 3.15 13.45
CA ALA A 184 13.74 2.74 14.73
C ALA A 184 13.42 1.29 15.10
N GLY A 185 12.21 0.80 14.80
CA GLY A 185 11.82 -0.60 14.95
C GLY A 185 12.43 -1.55 13.91
N GLY A 186 13.24 -1.03 12.97
CA GLY A 186 13.97 -1.85 11.99
C GLY A 186 13.24 -2.11 10.68
N ALA A 187 12.25 -1.30 10.31
CA ALA A 187 11.64 -1.38 8.99
C ALA A 187 12.67 -1.19 7.87
N ASP A 188 12.55 -1.95 6.79
CA ASP A 188 13.40 -1.83 5.60
C ASP A 188 12.84 -0.81 4.59
N GLY A 189 11.58 -0.41 4.75
CA GLY A 189 10.91 0.59 3.95
C GLY A 189 9.58 1.03 4.55
N LEU A 190 9.00 2.09 3.99
CA LEU A 190 7.67 2.58 4.34
C LEU A 190 6.73 2.52 3.14
N SER A 191 5.45 2.37 3.38
CA SER A 191 4.40 2.66 2.40
C SER A 191 3.37 3.61 3.01
N LEU A 192 3.01 4.65 2.30
CA LEU A 192 2.02 5.65 2.74
C LEU A 192 1.40 6.40 1.55
N ILE A 193 0.17 6.82 1.64
CA ILE A 193 -0.70 6.79 2.80
C ILE A 193 -1.79 5.72 2.65
N ASN A 194 -2.27 5.18 3.79
CA ASN A 194 -3.56 4.51 3.81
C ASN A 194 -4.67 5.56 3.65
N THR A 195 -5.93 5.22 3.83
CA THR A 195 -7.08 6.07 3.57
C THR A 195 -7.33 7.09 4.69
N LEU A 196 -7.82 8.28 4.32
CA LEU A 196 -8.26 9.31 5.28
C LEU A 196 -9.62 8.94 5.87
N THR A 197 -9.79 9.06 7.18
CA THR A 197 -11.08 8.82 7.84
C THR A 197 -12.09 9.89 7.42
N ALA A 198 -13.24 9.45 6.89
CA ALA A 198 -14.30 10.33 6.41
C ALA A 198 -15.69 9.76 6.73
N MET A 199 -16.73 10.56 6.48
CA MET A 199 -18.13 10.21 6.71
C MET A 199 -19.01 10.77 5.59
N LYS A 200 -20.07 10.01 5.22
CA LYS A 200 -21.11 10.46 4.30
C LYS A 200 -22.49 10.22 4.91
N ILE A 201 -23.36 11.23 4.81
CA ILE A 201 -24.73 11.22 5.33
C ILE A 201 -25.70 11.31 4.17
N ASP A 202 -26.71 10.43 4.16
CA ASP A 202 -27.90 10.54 3.33
C ASP A 202 -28.91 11.48 4.01
N ILE A 203 -29.03 12.70 3.48
CA ILE A 203 -29.86 13.76 4.10
C ILE A 203 -31.35 13.45 3.99
N TYR A 204 -31.77 12.65 3.03
CA TYR A 204 -33.18 12.27 2.85
C TYR A 204 -33.58 11.15 3.78
N LYS A 205 -32.71 10.14 3.91
CA LYS A 205 -32.91 9.03 4.86
C LYS A 205 -32.54 9.42 6.29
N ARG A 206 -31.84 10.55 6.49
CA ARG A 206 -31.31 11.03 7.78
C ARG A 206 -30.50 9.97 8.48
N ASN A 207 -29.61 9.30 7.73
CA ASN A 207 -28.81 8.17 8.22
C ASN A 207 -27.43 8.19 7.57
N PHE A 208 -26.51 7.41 8.13
CA PHE A 208 -25.20 7.18 7.53
C PHE A 208 -25.33 6.37 6.24
N VAL A 209 -24.49 6.68 5.25
CA VAL A 209 -24.44 5.94 3.98
C VAL A 209 -23.77 4.58 4.17
N LEU A 210 -22.68 4.53 4.95
CA LEU A 210 -22.00 3.28 5.28
C LEU A 210 -22.53 2.70 6.60
N ALA A 211 -22.69 1.39 6.66
CA ALA A 211 -23.11 0.69 7.87
C ALA A 211 -22.17 0.94 9.06
N ASN A 212 -20.88 1.09 8.79
CA ASN A 212 -19.86 1.38 9.80
C ASN A 212 -19.80 2.89 10.19
N LYS A 213 -20.71 3.73 9.68
CA LYS A 213 -20.79 5.20 9.86
C LYS A 213 -19.64 5.95 9.22
N THR A 214 -18.39 5.61 9.54
CA THR A 214 -17.16 6.14 8.95
C THR A 214 -16.55 5.15 7.98
N GLY A 215 -15.69 5.63 7.10
CA GLY A 215 -14.90 4.83 6.17
C GLY A 215 -13.64 5.56 5.73
N GLY A 216 -12.77 4.87 5.03
CA GLY A 216 -11.56 5.44 4.47
C GLY A 216 -11.85 6.10 3.12
N LEU A 217 -11.55 7.39 3.00
CA LEU A 217 -11.59 8.14 1.73
C LEU A 217 -10.32 7.90 0.92
N SER A 218 -10.49 7.63 -0.36
CA SER A 218 -9.43 7.42 -1.36
C SER A 218 -9.79 8.08 -2.69
N GLY A 219 -8.84 8.12 -3.63
CA GLY A 219 -9.01 8.71 -4.95
C GLY A 219 -8.35 10.08 -5.11
N PRO A 220 -8.50 10.75 -6.29
CA PRO A 220 -7.79 11.98 -6.61
C PRO A 220 -7.93 13.10 -5.57
N ALA A 221 -9.06 13.16 -4.86
CA ALA A 221 -9.29 14.17 -3.82
C ALA A 221 -8.25 14.19 -2.69
N ILE A 222 -7.59 13.05 -2.41
CA ILE A 222 -6.58 12.95 -1.34
C ILE A 222 -5.14 13.13 -1.83
N HIS A 223 -4.90 13.25 -3.14
CA HIS A 223 -3.55 13.27 -3.71
C HIS A 223 -2.64 14.35 -3.10
N PRO A 224 -3.05 15.62 -2.96
CA PRO A 224 -2.19 16.64 -2.37
C PRO A 224 -1.81 16.37 -0.92
N VAL A 225 -2.68 15.69 -0.18
CA VAL A 225 -2.39 15.25 1.20
C VAL A 225 -1.35 14.14 1.21
N ALA A 226 -1.48 13.17 0.28
CA ALA A 226 -0.55 12.08 0.15
C ALA A 226 0.86 12.57 -0.25
N VAL A 227 0.95 13.47 -1.24
CA VAL A 227 2.22 14.08 -1.69
C VAL A 227 2.94 14.76 -0.52
N ARG A 228 2.24 15.62 0.24
CA ARG A 228 2.80 16.27 1.43
C ARG A 228 3.31 15.25 2.45
N MET A 229 2.53 14.20 2.75
CA MET A 229 2.92 13.20 3.75
C MET A 229 4.10 12.35 3.27
N VAL A 230 4.17 12.02 1.99
CA VAL A 230 5.33 11.32 1.42
C VAL A 230 6.58 12.21 1.53
N TYR A 231 6.49 13.49 1.19
CA TYR A 231 7.58 14.45 1.35
C TYR A 231 8.07 14.51 2.81
N GLU A 232 7.16 14.70 3.77
CA GLU A 232 7.50 14.78 5.19
C GLU A 232 8.12 13.47 5.73
N ALA A 233 7.61 12.31 5.30
CA ALA A 233 8.11 11.01 5.73
C ALA A 233 9.48 10.71 5.14
N SER A 234 9.66 10.87 3.82
CA SER A 234 10.93 10.60 3.13
C SER A 234 12.08 11.46 3.63
N HIS A 235 11.80 12.73 4.04
CA HIS A 235 12.81 13.61 4.63
C HIS A 235 13.09 13.31 6.12
N ALA A 236 12.25 12.50 6.77
CA ALA A 236 12.42 12.15 8.17
C ALA A 236 13.25 10.87 8.40
N VAL A 237 13.39 10.01 7.38
CA VAL A 237 14.04 8.69 7.46
C VAL A 237 15.02 8.48 6.31
N LYS A 238 15.82 7.40 6.40
CA LYS A 238 16.77 6.99 5.35
C LYS A 238 16.28 5.80 4.52
N ILE A 239 15.29 5.07 5.04
CA ILE A 239 14.70 3.92 4.36
C ILE A 239 13.78 4.38 3.22
N PRO A 240 13.68 3.61 2.11
CA PRO A 240 12.90 4.00 0.94
C PRO A 240 11.39 3.99 1.20
N VAL A 241 10.65 4.75 0.37
CA VAL A 241 9.21 4.98 0.51
C VAL A 241 8.44 4.52 -0.72
N ILE A 242 7.35 3.78 -0.53
CA ILE A 242 6.30 3.56 -1.53
C ILE A 242 5.23 4.62 -1.32
N GLY A 243 5.09 5.56 -2.25
CA GLY A 243 4.06 6.60 -2.19
C GLY A 243 2.74 6.14 -2.80
N MET A 244 1.63 6.37 -2.10
CA MET A 244 0.28 6.07 -2.61
C MET A 244 -0.75 7.07 -2.11
N GLY A 245 -1.80 7.27 -2.91
CA GLY A 245 -2.93 8.14 -2.59
C GLY A 245 -3.27 9.05 -3.76
N GLY A 246 -4.39 8.77 -4.40
CA GLY A 246 -4.96 9.58 -5.46
C GLY A 246 -4.22 9.56 -6.80
N ILE A 247 -3.28 8.66 -7.02
CA ILE A 247 -2.60 8.49 -8.31
C ILE A 247 -3.62 8.02 -9.35
N ALA A 248 -3.90 8.88 -10.34
CA ALA A 248 -4.81 8.65 -11.44
C ALA A 248 -4.09 8.65 -12.79
N THR A 249 -2.97 9.35 -12.88
CA THR A 249 -2.16 9.51 -14.09
C THR A 249 -0.68 9.40 -13.78
N TYR A 250 0.16 9.33 -14.83
CA TYR A 250 1.61 9.37 -14.68
C TYR A 250 2.11 10.68 -14.05
N ILE A 251 1.38 11.78 -14.21
CA ILE A 251 1.72 13.09 -13.60
C ILE A 251 1.71 12.96 -12.09
N ASP A 252 0.67 12.37 -11.53
CA ASP A 252 0.54 12.14 -10.08
C ASP A 252 1.66 11.22 -9.57
N ALA A 253 2.01 10.18 -10.35
CA ALA A 253 3.09 9.26 -10.01
C ALA A 253 4.46 9.95 -9.99
N ILE A 254 4.77 10.77 -10.99
CA ILE A 254 6.00 11.57 -11.06
C ILE A 254 6.06 12.59 -9.91
N GLU A 255 4.95 13.29 -9.63
CA GLU A 255 4.86 14.22 -8.50
C GLU A 255 5.18 13.52 -7.17
N MET A 256 4.63 12.32 -6.97
CA MET A 256 4.89 11.51 -5.78
C MET A 256 6.37 11.11 -5.67
N MET A 257 7.02 10.75 -6.79
CA MET A 257 8.45 10.44 -6.81
C MET A 257 9.31 11.69 -6.51
N MET A 258 8.99 12.83 -7.10
CA MET A 258 9.68 14.09 -6.82
C MET A 258 9.57 14.48 -5.35
N ALA A 259 8.45 14.15 -4.70
CA ALA A 259 8.26 14.35 -3.27
C ALA A 259 9.05 13.37 -2.37
N GLY A 260 9.69 12.34 -2.94
CA GLY A 260 10.57 11.43 -2.22
C GLY A 260 10.18 9.94 -2.26
N ALA A 261 9.12 9.58 -3.00
CA ALA A 261 8.80 8.17 -3.19
C ALA A 261 9.80 7.49 -4.13
N THR A 262 10.31 6.32 -3.73
CA THR A 262 11.14 5.45 -4.58
C THR A 262 10.27 4.58 -5.49
N MET A 263 9.12 4.15 -5.00
CA MET A 263 8.08 3.44 -5.74
C MET A 263 6.73 4.11 -5.51
N VAL A 264 5.77 3.85 -6.37
CA VAL A 264 4.41 4.39 -6.29
C VAL A 264 3.37 3.28 -6.43
N ALA A 265 2.23 3.39 -5.74
CA ALA A 265 1.18 2.39 -5.82
C ALA A 265 -0.16 3.00 -6.28
N VAL A 266 -0.68 2.47 -7.40
CA VAL A 266 -2.00 2.82 -7.91
C VAL A 266 -3.08 2.11 -7.09
N GLY A 267 -4.05 2.87 -6.58
CA GLY A 267 -5.11 2.37 -5.70
C GLY A 267 -6.49 2.40 -6.34
N MET A 268 -7.36 3.29 -5.85
CA MET A 268 -8.78 3.37 -6.19
C MET A 268 -9.05 3.48 -7.70
N MET A 269 -8.15 4.08 -8.45
CA MET A 269 -8.33 4.26 -9.90
C MET A 269 -8.40 2.94 -10.67
N ASN A 270 -7.84 1.84 -10.15
CA ASN A 270 -8.00 0.50 -10.70
C ASN A 270 -9.48 0.07 -10.79
N PHE A 271 -10.37 0.62 -9.94
CA PHE A 271 -11.81 0.35 -10.02
C PHE A 271 -12.52 1.19 -11.09
N THR A 272 -11.96 2.34 -11.46
CA THR A 272 -12.52 3.23 -12.47
C THR A 272 -12.09 2.78 -13.87
N ASP A 273 -10.80 2.44 -13.99
CA ASP A 273 -10.19 1.93 -15.21
C ASP A 273 -9.16 0.86 -14.82
N PRO A 274 -9.42 -0.43 -15.14
CA PRO A 274 -8.53 -1.54 -14.80
C PRO A 274 -7.11 -1.41 -15.40
N GLU A 275 -6.96 -0.67 -16.51
CA GLU A 275 -5.67 -0.44 -17.19
C GLU A 275 -4.91 0.77 -16.65
N THR A 276 -5.43 1.49 -15.62
CA THR A 276 -4.77 2.68 -15.06
C THR A 276 -3.30 2.45 -14.72
N VAL A 277 -2.96 1.30 -14.14
CA VAL A 277 -1.58 1.00 -13.77
C VAL A 277 -0.65 0.93 -15.00
N SER A 278 -1.12 0.36 -16.11
CA SER A 278 -0.41 0.29 -17.39
C SER A 278 -0.24 1.69 -18.00
N HIS A 279 -1.32 2.48 -18.01
CA HIS A 279 -1.28 3.88 -18.49
C HIS A 279 -0.31 4.75 -17.70
N VAL A 280 -0.20 4.52 -16.38
CA VAL A 280 0.78 5.21 -15.53
C VAL A 280 2.21 4.83 -15.93
N ILE A 281 2.52 3.54 -16.11
CA ILE A 281 3.86 3.08 -16.52
C ILE A 281 4.26 3.66 -17.88
N ASP A 282 3.36 3.61 -18.86
CA ASP A 282 3.63 4.11 -20.22
C ASP A 282 3.78 5.63 -20.24
N GLY A 283 2.92 6.35 -19.49
CA GLY A 283 3.03 7.80 -19.36
C GLY A 283 4.32 8.25 -18.66
N MET A 284 4.78 7.52 -17.64
CA MET A 284 6.09 7.80 -17.00
C MET A 284 7.24 7.62 -17.99
N ARG A 285 7.20 6.59 -18.84
CA ARG A 285 8.20 6.36 -19.88
C ARG A 285 8.21 7.51 -20.90
N GLN A 286 7.00 7.91 -21.35
CA GLN A 286 6.84 9.05 -22.27
C GLN A 286 7.40 10.35 -21.65
N TYR A 287 7.09 10.64 -20.38
CA TYR A 287 7.64 11.80 -19.67
C TYR A 287 9.17 11.81 -19.67
N MET A 288 9.80 10.66 -19.41
CA MET A 288 11.27 10.54 -19.43
C MET A 288 11.85 10.84 -20.82
N GLU A 289 11.18 10.35 -21.89
CA GLU A 289 11.58 10.62 -23.28
C GLU A 289 11.44 12.10 -23.63
N GLU A 290 10.35 12.75 -23.24
CA GLU A 290 10.08 14.17 -23.49
C GLU A 290 11.01 15.10 -22.73
N THR A 291 11.40 14.73 -21.50
CA THR A 291 12.27 15.56 -20.64
C THR A 291 13.75 15.22 -20.76
N GLY A 292 14.10 14.14 -21.46
CA GLY A 292 15.48 13.65 -21.55
C GLY A 292 15.97 13.02 -20.23
N THR A 293 15.06 12.58 -19.36
CA THR A 293 15.40 11.90 -18.10
C THR A 293 15.89 10.48 -18.44
N GLU A 294 17.15 10.18 -18.15
CA GLU A 294 17.73 8.88 -18.50
C GLU A 294 17.31 7.77 -17.53
N ARG A 295 17.20 8.08 -16.23
CA ARG A 295 16.88 7.12 -15.18
C ARG A 295 15.76 7.65 -14.32
N ILE A 296 14.67 6.86 -14.15
CA ILE A 296 13.51 7.27 -13.36
C ILE A 296 13.86 7.59 -11.90
N ARG A 297 14.81 6.86 -11.32
CA ARG A 297 15.28 7.06 -9.94
C ARG A 297 15.91 8.43 -9.68
N ASP A 298 16.37 9.13 -10.74
CA ASP A 298 16.92 10.48 -10.60
C ASP A 298 15.84 11.52 -10.26
N LEU A 299 14.55 11.16 -10.38
CA LEU A 299 13.43 12.00 -9.97
C LEU A 299 13.09 11.85 -8.49
N THR A 300 13.60 10.83 -7.79
CA THR A 300 13.26 10.58 -6.38
C THR A 300 13.85 11.66 -5.47
N GLY A 301 12.94 12.42 -4.81
CA GLY A 301 13.32 13.39 -3.77
C GLY A 301 14.17 14.56 -4.27
N ILE A 302 13.90 15.05 -5.48
CA ILE A 302 14.63 16.19 -6.08
C ILE A 302 14.17 17.57 -5.58
N LEU A 303 13.14 17.64 -4.73
CA LEU A 303 12.58 18.88 -4.18
C LEU A 303 13.11 19.18 -2.78
#